data_175f20e4f6195669714b0bb1d33ffa35
#
_entry.id   175f20e4f6195669714b0bb1d33ffa35
#
_cell.length_a   1.000
_cell.length_b   1.000
_cell.length_c   1.000
_cell.angle_alpha   90.00
_cell.angle_beta   90.00
_cell.angle_gamma   90.00
#
_symmetry.space_group_name_H-M   'P 1'
#
loop_
_entity.id
_entity.type
_entity.pdbx_description
1 polymer ?
#
loop_
_entity_poly.entity_id
_entity_poly.type
_entity_poly.pdbx_seq_one_letter_code
_entity_poly.pdbx_strand_id
1 'polypeptide(L)'
;DSRWVSLVHCVPTKGCITIVPNDKNELTPQRIVTGYRMVIDFRKLNKATRKDHYPLPFIDQMLERLTKHTHFCFLDGYSGFSQIPVSQPDQQKTTFICPFGTYAYRRMPFGLCNAPATFKRCMTSIFTDFCEKIVEVFVDDFSVYGKFFDDCLSNLERVLQRCEQTNLVLNWEKCHFMVI
;
A
#
# COMPACT_ATOMS: atom_id res chain seq x y z
N ASP A 1 4.69 29.69 -3.94
CA ASP A 1 5.63 29.85 -2.78
C ASP A 1 5.13 29.04 -1.59
N SER A 2 5.44 27.73 -1.59
CA SER A 2 5.08 26.87 -0.46
C SER A 2 6.08 27.06 0.69
N ARG A 3 5.55 27.15 1.92
CA ARG A 3 6.37 27.10 3.16
C ARG A 3 6.86 25.69 3.47
N TRP A 4 6.29 24.68 2.79
CA TRP A 4 6.51 23.26 3.01
C TRP A 4 7.28 22.69 1.82
N VAL A 5 8.59 22.93 1.77
CA VAL A 5 9.43 22.35 0.74
C VAL A 5 10.23 21.21 1.35
N SER A 6 10.04 20.03 0.80
CA SER A 6 10.73 18.81 1.22
C SER A 6 11.87 18.45 0.27
N LEU A 7 12.90 17.80 0.80
CA LEU A 7 14.03 17.31 0.01
C LEU A 7 13.72 15.92 -0.55
N VAL A 8 14.27 15.65 -1.72
CA VAL A 8 14.24 14.33 -2.36
C VAL A 8 15.48 13.54 -1.96
N HIS A 9 15.28 12.30 -1.54
CA HIS A 9 16.35 11.33 -1.29
C HIS A 9 16.19 10.14 -2.23
N CYS A 10 17.30 9.73 -2.85
CA CYS A 10 17.35 8.48 -3.62
C CYS A 10 17.91 7.38 -2.71
N VAL A 11 17.08 6.39 -2.39
CA VAL A 11 17.44 5.26 -1.53
C VAL A 11 17.63 4.02 -2.40
N PRO A 12 18.76 3.29 -2.27
CA PRO A 12 18.98 2.09 -3.06
C PRO A 12 17.98 1.00 -2.69
N THR A 13 17.40 0.38 -3.70
CA THR A 13 16.57 -0.82 -3.57
C THR A 13 17.48 -2.03 -3.61
N LYS A 14 17.45 -2.86 -2.58
CA LYS A 14 18.26 -4.07 -2.50
C LYS A 14 17.44 -5.27 -2.93
N GLY A 15 17.97 -6.04 -3.87
CA GLY A 15 17.38 -7.31 -4.34
C GLY A 15 17.60 -8.48 -3.38
N CYS A 16 17.45 -9.69 -3.90
CA CYS A 16 17.69 -10.93 -3.16
C CYS A 16 19.13 -11.00 -2.63
N ILE A 17 19.32 -11.81 -1.61
CA ILE A 17 20.66 -12.09 -1.06
C ILE A 17 21.43 -12.91 -2.11
N THR A 18 22.58 -12.40 -2.51
CA THR A 18 23.52 -13.08 -3.40
C THR A 18 24.83 -13.30 -2.64
N ILE A 19 25.47 -14.41 -2.89
CA ILE A 19 26.77 -14.73 -2.28
C ILE A 19 27.86 -14.11 -3.13
N VAL A 20 28.64 -13.20 -2.57
CA VAL A 20 29.72 -12.49 -3.26
C VAL A 20 31.02 -12.68 -2.47
N PRO A 21 32.16 -12.99 -3.14
CA PRO A 21 33.45 -13.05 -2.44
C PRO A 21 33.86 -11.64 -1.97
N ASN A 22 34.34 -11.56 -0.72
CA ASN A 22 34.93 -10.34 -0.19
C ASN A 22 36.42 -10.22 -0.62
N ASP A 23 37.09 -9.13 -0.24
CA ASP A 23 38.52 -8.88 -0.57
C ASP A 23 39.48 -9.97 -0.06
N LYS A 24 39.00 -10.84 0.84
CA LYS A 24 39.74 -12.00 1.38
C LYS A 24 39.34 -13.32 0.74
N ASN A 25 38.56 -13.30 -0.35
CA ASN A 25 38.03 -14.48 -1.02
C ASN A 25 37.04 -15.32 -0.18
N GLU A 26 36.50 -14.77 0.92
CA GLU A 26 35.48 -15.43 1.71
C GLU A 26 34.10 -15.10 1.14
N LEU A 27 33.22 -16.09 1.03
CA LEU A 27 31.87 -15.94 0.51
C LEU A 27 30.98 -15.27 1.56
N THR A 28 30.59 -14.02 1.29
CA THR A 28 29.71 -13.25 2.18
C THR A 28 28.35 -13.00 1.53
N PRO A 29 27.23 -13.15 2.27
CA PRO A 29 25.92 -12.84 1.76
C PRO A 29 25.77 -11.31 1.63
N GLN A 30 25.58 -10.83 0.41
CA GLN A 30 25.33 -9.42 0.12
C GLN A 30 24.01 -9.25 -0.65
N ARG A 31 23.34 -8.13 -0.41
CA ARG A 31 22.18 -7.72 -1.22
C ARG A 31 22.64 -6.75 -2.30
N ILE A 32 22.50 -7.16 -3.54
CA ILE A 32 22.87 -6.32 -4.70
C ILE A 32 21.83 -5.20 -4.83
N VAL A 33 22.30 -3.99 -5.12
CA VAL A 33 21.44 -2.86 -5.46
C VAL A 33 20.86 -3.09 -6.85
N THR A 34 19.53 -3.24 -6.93
CA THR A 34 18.79 -3.48 -8.18
C THR A 34 18.18 -2.22 -8.78
N GLY A 35 18.16 -1.12 -8.01
CA GLY A 35 17.59 0.15 -8.43
C GLY A 35 17.59 1.19 -7.32
N TYR A 36 16.91 2.30 -7.56
CA TYR A 36 16.76 3.38 -6.58
C TYR A 36 15.29 3.76 -6.43
N ARG A 37 14.89 4.07 -5.20
CA ARG A 37 13.59 4.67 -4.91
C ARG A 37 13.76 6.13 -4.55
N MET A 38 12.92 6.95 -5.15
CA MET A 38 12.76 8.34 -4.73
C MET A 38 11.90 8.39 -3.47
N VAL A 39 12.42 8.98 -2.42
CA VAL A 39 11.74 9.18 -1.13
C VAL A 39 11.75 10.67 -0.81
N ILE A 40 10.60 11.20 -0.44
CA ILE A 40 10.45 12.60 -0.02
C ILE A 40 10.47 12.69 1.50
N ASP A 41 11.23 13.61 2.05
CA ASP A 41 11.32 13.81 3.49
C ASP A 41 10.15 14.64 4.03
N PHE A 42 9.06 13.98 4.39
CA PHE A 42 7.90 14.62 5.00
C PHE A 42 7.96 14.72 6.54
N ARG A 43 9.11 14.47 7.19
CA ARG A 43 9.19 14.49 8.67
C ARG A 43 8.76 15.85 9.28
N LYS A 44 9.12 16.97 8.66
CA LYS A 44 8.69 18.31 9.11
C LYS A 44 7.18 18.49 8.95
N LEU A 45 6.63 18.12 7.80
CA LEU A 45 5.19 18.16 7.54
C LEU A 45 4.43 17.27 8.53
N ASN A 46 4.90 16.05 8.72
CA ASN A 46 4.28 15.08 9.63
C ASN A 46 4.26 15.55 11.09
N LYS A 47 5.29 16.29 11.54
CA LYS A 47 5.30 16.91 12.89
C LYS A 47 4.22 17.96 13.08
N ALA A 48 3.94 18.74 12.03
CA ALA A 48 2.92 19.80 12.06
C ALA A 48 1.50 19.29 11.73
N THR A 49 1.38 18.09 11.18
CA THR A 49 0.09 17.52 10.80
C THR A 49 -0.61 16.90 12.02
N ARG A 50 -1.89 17.26 12.21
CA ARG A 50 -2.74 16.60 13.20
C ARG A 50 -2.90 15.12 12.83
N LYS A 51 -2.62 14.22 13.77
CA LYS A 51 -2.71 12.78 13.55
C LYS A 51 -4.16 12.34 13.44
N ASP A 52 -4.42 11.51 12.45
CA ASP A 52 -5.68 10.79 12.30
C ASP A 52 -5.58 9.47 13.08
N HIS A 53 -6.42 9.31 14.08
CA HIS A 53 -6.46 8.13 14.95
C HIS A 53 -7.44 7.06 14.44
N TYR A 54 -7.67 6.98 13.12
CA TYR A 54 -8.51 5.93 12.57
C TYR A 54 -7.90 4.56 12.89
N PRO A 55 -8.66 3.65 13.51
CA PRO A 55 -8.11 2.38 13.98
C PRO A 55 -7.66 1.51 12.81
N LEU A 56 -6.46 0.98 12.92
CA LEU A 56 -6.01 -0.11 12.06
C LEU A 56 -6.60 -1.44 12.56
N PRO A 57 -6.90 -2.39 11.68
CA PRO A 57 -7.41 -3.69 12.10
C PRO A 57 -6.37 -4.45 12.91
N PHE A 58 -6.83 -5.19 13.91
CA PHE A 58 -5.97 -6.12 14.63
C PHE A 58 -5.73 -7.36 13.78
N ILE A 59 -4.47 -7.68 13.51
CA ILE A 59 -4.07 -8.82 12.67
C ILE A 59 -4.62 -10.13 13.23
N ASP A 60 -4.56 -10.32 14.54
CA ASP A 60 -5.05 -11.54 15.20
C ASP A 60 -6.55 -11.78 14.94
N GLN A 61 -7.37 -10.73 14.97
CA GLN A 61 -8.80 -10.83 14.66
C GLN A 61 -9.06 -11.18 13.20
N MET A 62 -8.24 -10.63 12.29
CA MET A 62 -8.34 -10.98 10.87
C MET A 62 -7.96 -12.45 10.65
N LEU A 63 -6.87 -12.90 11.24
CA LEU A 63 -6.43 -14.30 11.15
C LEU A 63 -7.49 -15.25 11.71
N GLU A 64 -8.10 -14.93 12.85
CA GLU A 64 -9.18 -15.74 13.43
C GLU A 64 -10.37 -15.88 12.47
N ARG A 65 -10.73 -14.84 11.71
CA ARG A 65 -11.79 -14.91 10.71
C ARG A 65 -11.37 -15.76 9.51
N LEU A 66 -10.14 -15.58 9.03
CA LEU A 66 -9.60 -16.32 7.88
C LEU A 66 -9.48 -17.83 8.15
N THR A 67 -9.11 -18.25 9.36
CA THR A 67 -8.96 -19.68 9.71
C THR A 67 -10.24 -20.51 9.54
N LYS A 68 -11.40 -19.88 9.42
CA LYS A 68 -12.69 -20.55 9.21
C LYS A 68 -12.96 -20.91 7.74
N HIS A 69 -12.05 -20.51 6.84
CA HIS A 69 -12.17 -20.67 5.40
C HIS A 69 -11.00 -21.48 4.85
N THR A 70 -11.16 -22.02 3.65
CA THR A 70 -10.16 -22.90 3.03
C THR A 70 -9.67 -22.41 1.67
N HIS A 71 -10.39 -21.47 1.05
CA HIS A 71 -10.02 -20.93 -0.26
C HIS A 71 -9.88 -19.42 -0.16
N PHE A 72 -8.78 -18.89 -0.69
CA PHE A 72 -8.39 -17.49 -0.56
C PHE A 72 -7.96 -16.90 -1.90
N CYS A 73 -8.25 -15.61 -2.08
CA CYS A 73 -7.61 -14.78 -3.10
C CYS A 73 -6.98 -13.57 -2.40
N PHE A 74 -5.68 -13.40 -2.57
CA PHE A 74 -4.94 -12.26 -2.04
C PHE A 74 -4.73 -11.25 -3.15
N LEU A 75 -5.28 -10.06 -2.97
CA LEU A 75 -5.25 -8.98 -3.95
C LEU A 75 -4.42 -7.81 -3.40
N ASP A 76 -3.55 -7.24 -4.21
CA ASP A 76 -2.71 -6.08 -3.88
C ASP A 76 -3.21 -4.85 -4.64
N GLY A 77 -3.40 -3.73 -3.93
CA GLY A 77 -3.78 -2.46 -4.56
C GLY A 77 -2.58 -1.83 -5.28
N TYR A 78 -2.70 -1.58 -6.60
CA TYR A 78 -1.63 -0.98 -7.38
C TYR A 78 -1.26 0.42 -6.86
N SER A 79 -0.07 0.56 -6.25
CA SER A 79 0.39 1.83 -5.66
C SER A 79 -0.68 2.48 -4.76
N GLY A 80 -1.33 1.71 -3.89
CA GLY A 80 -2.58 2.00 -3.18
C GLY A 80 -2.79 3.46 -2.80
N PHE A 81 -1.87 4.05 -2.01
CA PHE A 81 -2.00 5.46 -1.60
C PHE A 81 -2.06 6.44 -2.76
N SER A 82 -1.36 6.16 -3.86
CA SER A 82 -1.32 7.03 -5.04
C SER A 82 -2.64 7.04 -5.84
N GLN A 83 -3.60 6.20 -5.48
CA GLN A 83 -4.92 6.22 -6.08
C GLN A 83 -5.84 7.27 -5.42
N ILE A 84 -5.52 7.72 -4.20
CA ILE A 84 -6.34 8.69 -3.47
C ILE A 84 -5.85 10.11 -3.74
N PRO A 85 -6.72 11.04 -4.15
CA PRO A 85 -6.35 12.43 -4.36
C PRO A 85 -6.04 13.14 -3.04
N VAL A 86 -5.04 14.01 -3.07
CA VAL A 86 -4.80 14.98 -1.99
C VAL A 86 -5.77 16.15 -2.18
N SER A 87 -6.38 16.62 -1.08
CA SER A 87 -7.27 17.78 -1.13
C SER A 87 -6.53 18.99 -1.72
N GLN A 88 -7.22 19.78 -2.54
CA GLN A 88 -6.61 20.88 -3.29
C GLN A 88 -5.84 21.87 -2.41
N PRO A 89 -6.34 22.28 -1.22
CA PRO A 89 -5.60 23.14 -0.31
C PRO A 89 -4.34 22.51 0.29
N ASP A 90 -4.27 21.17 0.34
CA ASP A 90 -3.18 20.44 0.95
C ASP A 90 -2.09 20.03 -0.06
N GLN A 91 -2.39 20.08 -1.37
CA GLN A 91 -1.42 19.70 -2.41
C GLN A 91 -0.12 20.50 -2.29
N GLN A 92 -0.21 21.81 -2.09
CA GLN A 92 0.96 22.67 -1.90
C GLN A 92 1.82 22.32 -0.67
N LYS A 93 1.25 21.60 0.32
CA LYS A 93 2.00 21.15 1.50
C LYS A 93 2.88 19.94 1.18
N THR A 94 2.60 19.22 0.11
CA THR A 94 3.38 18.09 -0.38
C THR A 94 4.52 18.50 -1.32
N THR A 95 4.83 19.78 -1.40
CA THR A 95 5.82 20.34 -2.30
C THR A 95 7.22 19.78 -2.02
N PHE A 96 7.91 19.39 -3.08
CA PHE A 96 9.30 18.96 -3.03
C PHE A 96 10.12 19.62 -4.14
N ILE A 97 11.42 19.72 -3.91
CA ILE A 97 12.37 20.28 -4.86
C ILE A 97 13.32 19.20 -5.37
N CYS A 98 13.58 19.22 -6.66
CA CYS A 98 14.57 18.38 -7.32
C CYS A 98 15.34 19.22 -8.36
N PRO A 99 16.41 18.70 -8.99
CA PRO A 99 17.19 19.44 -9.99
C PRO A 99 16.36 19.96 -11.17
N PHE A 100 15.19 19.37 -11.44
CA PHE A 100 14.31 19.74 -12.54
C PHE A 100 13.25 20.78 -12.18
N GLY A 101 13.17 21.19 -10.91
CA GLY A 101 12.21 22.17 -10.44
C GLY A 101 11.50 21.80 -9.14
N THR A 102 10.41 22.53 -8.88
CA THR A 102 9.57 22.35 -7.70
C THR A 102 8.23 21.79 -8.09
N TYR A 103 7.83 20.71 -7.45
CA TYR A 103 6.61 19.94 -7.76
C TYR A 103 5.82 19.68 -6.49
N ALA A 104 4.54 19.38 -6.65
CA ALA A 104 3.66 18.95 -5.56
C ALA A 104 2.83 17.75 -6.00
N TYR A 105 2.48 16.87 -5.06
CA TYR A 105 1.68 15.70 -5.32
C TYR A 105 0.19 16.05 -5.42
N ARG A 106 -0.46 15.57 -6.48
CA ARG A 106 -1.93 15.57 -6.62
C ARG A 106 -2.57 14.35 -5.97
N ARG A 107 -1.82 13.28 -5.81
CA ARG A 107 -2.22 12.01 -5.20
C ARG A 107 -1.36 11.76 -3.97
N MET A 108 -1.85 10.97 -3.01
CA MET A 108 -1.12 10.74 -1.77
C MET A 108 0.21 9.98 -2.03
N PRO A 109 1.37 10.59 -1.72
CA PRO A 109 2.64 9.89 -1.76
C PRO A 109 2.84 9.05 -0.49
N PHE A 110 3.77 8.10 -0.57
CA PHE A 110 4.30 7.43 0.62
C PHE A 110 5.00 8.43 1.55
N GLY A 111 4.91 8.18 2.86
CA GLY A 111 5.59 8.97 3.88
C GLY A 111 4.74 10.02 4.58
N LEU A 112 3.51 10.28 4.14
CA LEU A 112 2.54 11.10 4.87
C LEU A 112 1.98 10.32 6.06
N CYS A 113 1.95 10.95 7.25
CA CYS A 113 1.55 10.26 8.49
C CYS A 113 0.08 9.77 8.49
N ASN A 114 -0.81 10.45 7.78
CA ASN A 114 -2.23 10.12 7.73
C ASN A 114 -2.61 9.27 6.51
N ALA A 115 -1.65 8.96 5.60
CA ALA A 115 -1.95 8.17 4.42
C ALA A 115 -2.52 6.78 4.73
N PRO A 116 -1.97 6.00 5.68
CA PRO A 116 -2.54 4.70 6.03
C PRO A 116 -3.96 4.78 6.57
N ALA A 117 -4.23 5.74 7.47
CA ALA A 117 -5.55 5.94 8.06
C ALA A 117 -6.59 6.37 6.99
N THR A 118 -6.21 7.31 6.12
CA THR A 118 -7.07 7.77 5.02
C THR A 118 -7.36 6.66 4.04
N PHE A 119 -6.35 5.88 3.66
CA PHE A 119 -6.51 4.75 2.75
C PHE A 119 -7.44 3.69 3.35
N LYS A 120 -7.19 3.28 4.59
CA LYS A 120 -8.03 2.31 5.31
C LYS A 120 -9.48 2.77 5.36
N ARG A 121 -9.73 4.04 5.69
CA ARG A 121 -11.09 4.61 5.72
C ARG A 121 -11.76 4.54 4.34
N CYS A 122 -11.02 4.86 3.28
CA CYS A 122 -11.50 4.79 1.91
C CYS A 122 -11.87 3.35 1.53
N MET A 123 -10.97 2.39 1.81
CA MET A 123 -11.21 0.97 1.52
C MET A 123 -12.40 0.41 2.33
N THR A 124 -12.49 0.74 3.62
CA THR A 124 -13.62 0.35 4.44
C THR A 124 -14.94 0.90 3.88
N SER A 125 -14.94 2.14 3.37
CA SER A 125 -16.12 2.73 2.72
C SER A 125 -16.49 2.02 1.42
N ILE A 126 -15.51 1.70 0.57
CA ILE A 126 -15.73 0.98 -0.70
C ILE A 126 -16.31 -0.42 -0.46
N PHE A 127 -15.78 -1.12 0.53
CA PHE A 127 -16.15 -2.51 0.82
C PHE A 127 -17.05 -2.67 2.06
N THR A 128 -17.78 -1.63 2.47
CA THR A 128 -18.62 -1.64 3.68
C THR A 128 -19.53 -2.87 3.76
N ASP A 129 -20.16 -3.27 2.65
CA ASP A 129 -21.09 -4.40 2.61
C ASP A 129 -20.38 -5.76 2.62
N PHE A 130 -19.10 -5.80 2.30
CA PHE A 130 -18.29 -6.99 2.08
C PHE A 130 -17.30 -7.28 3.20
N CYS A 131 -16.83 -6.22 3.90
CA CYS A 131 -15.92 -6.37 5.02
C CYS A 131 -16.47 -7.31 6.08
N GLU A 132 -15.60 -8.17 6.61
CA GLU A 132 -15.91 -9.19 7.63
C GLU A 132 -16.87 -10.30 7.17
N LYS A 133 -17.35 -10.27 5.92
CA LYS A 133 -18.24 -11.29 5.33
C LYS A 133 -17.58 -12.11 4.25
N ILE A 134 -16.92 -11.43 3.30
CA ILE A 134 -16.28 -12.05 2.13
C ILE A 134 -14.88 -11.51 1.83
N VAL A 135 -14.49 -10.39 2.45
CA VAL A 135 -13.18 -9.76 2.28
C VAL A 135 -12.70 -9.16 3.59
N GLU A 136 -11.42 -9.36 3.87
CA GLU A 136 -10.68 -8.60 4.88
C GLU A 136 -9.73 -7.62 4.18
N VAL A 137 -9.62 -6.41 4.75
CA VAL A 137 -8.80 -5.34 4.20
C VAL A 137 -7.71 -4.98 5.20
N PHE A 138 -6.47 -5.21 4.82
CA PHE A 138 -5.31 -4.81 5.60
C PHE A 138 -4.42 -3.85 4.80
N VAL A 139 -4.58 -2.56 5.06
CA VAL A 139 -3.90 -1.48 4.31
C VAL A 139 -4.11 -1.65 2.81
N ASP A 140 -3.09 -2.05 2.06
CA ASP A 140 -3.11 -2.20 0.59
C ASP A 140 -3.53 -3.62 0.15
N ASP A 141 -3.59 -4.58 1.10
CA ASP A 141 -3.88 -5.99 0.83
C ASP A 141 -5.34 -6.32 1.11
N PHE A 142 -5.94 -7.07 0.21
CA PHE A 142 -7.31 -7.56 0.30
C PHE A 142 -7.29 -9.08 0.31
N SER A 143 -7.87 -9.69 1.34
CA SER A 143 -8.03 -11.13 1.42
C SER A 143 -9.49 -11.49 1.18
N VAL A 144 -9.81 -11.95 -0.01
CA VAL A 144 -11.13 -12.51 -0.35
C VAL A 144 -11.13 -13.98 0.02
N TYR A 145 -12.21 -14.49 0.60
CA TYR A 145 -12.26 -15.87 1.09
C TYR A 145 -13.62 -16.53 0.89
N GLY A 146 -13.61 -17.86 0.93
CA GLY A 146 -14.80 -18.71 0.86
C GLY A 146 -14.57 -20.06 1.56
N LYS A 147 -15.65 -20.73 1.91
CA LYS A 147 -15.56 -22.10 2.48
C LYS A 147 -15.24 -23.14 1.40
N PHE A 148 -15.73 -22.93 0.19
CA PHE A 148 -15.53 -23.76 -0.96
C PHE A 148 -15.00 -22.93 -2.11
N PHE A 149 -14.48 -23.60 -3.14
CA PHE A 149 -13.96 -22.97 -4.34
C PHE A 149 -14.99 -22.03 -5.00
N ASP A 150 -16.21 -22.52 -5.21
CA ASP A 150 -17.28 -21.77 -5.88
C ASP A 150 -17.72 -20.54 -5.06
N ASP A 151 -17.75 -20.67 -3.73
CA ASP A 151 -18.02 -19.53 -2.84
C ASP A 151 -16.94 -18.44 -2.98
N CYS A 152 -15.66 -18.85 -2.96
CA CYS A 152 -14.55 -17.94 -3.09
C CYS A 152 -14.54 -17.27 -4.47
N LEU A 153 -14.84 -18.02 -5.54
CA LEU A 153 -14.94 -17.50 -6.90
C LEU A 153 -16.05 -16.46 -7.02
N SER A 154 -17.24 -16.76 -6.50
CA SER A 154 -18.38 -15.82 -6.49
C SER A 154 -18.07 -14.55 -5.67
N ASN A 155 -17.40 -14.69 -4.52
CA ASN A 155 -16.99 -13.58 -3.71
C ASN A 155 -15.93 -12.73 -4.40
N LEU A 156 -14.96 -13.35 -5.08
CA LEU A 156 -13.96 -12.67 -5.90
C LEU A 156 -14.61 -11.83 -7.01
N GLU A 157 -15.57 -12.41 -7.75
CA GLU A 157 -16.29 -11.69 -8.80
C GLU A 157 -16.94 -10.43 -8.25
N ARG A 158 -17.64 -10.51 -7.13
CA ARG A 158 -18.30 -9.36 -6.48
C ARG A 158 -17.28 -8.28 -6.06
N VAL A 159 -16.14 -8.70 -5.52
CA VAL A 159 -15.06 -7.77 -5.13
C VAL A 159 -14.47 -7.09 -6.36
N LEU A 160 -14.19 -7.82 -7.43
CA LEU A 160 -13.66 -7.24 -8.68
C LEU A 160 -14.64 -6.29 -9.34
N GLN A 161 -15.93 -6.61 -9.37
CA GLN A 161 -16.98 -5.70 -9.85
C GLN A 161 -17.02 -4.40 -9.03
N ARG A 162 -16.84 -4.47 -7.71
CA ARG A 162 -16.76 -3.28 -6.86
C ARG A 162 -15.49 -2.47 -7.14
N CYS A 163 -14.34 -3.10 -7.38
CA CYS A 163 -13.12 -2.43 -7.80
C CYS A 163 -13.33 -1.67 -9.12
N GLU A 164 -13.99 -2.28 -10.10
CA GLU A 164 -14.34 -1.64 -11.37
C GLU A 164 -15.26 -0.43 -11.18
N GLN A 165 -16.34 -0.58 -10.42
CA GLN A 165 -17.29 0.49 -10.12
C GLN A 165 -16.66 1.70 -9.42
N THR A 166 -15.64 1.47 -8.61
CA THR A 166 -14.96 2.51 -7.83
C THR A 166 -13.64 2.97 -8.45
N ASN A 167 -13.27 2.43 -9.61
CA ASN A 167 -11.98 2.65 -10.28
C ASN A 167 -10.77 2.32 -9.39
N LEU A 168 -10.90 1.34 -8.52
CA LEU A 168 -9.80 0.84 -7.71
C LEU A 168 -8.95 -0.12 -8.54
N VAL A 169 -7.69 0.26 -8.78
CA VAL A 169 -6.76 -0.52 -9.61
C VAL A 169 -5.99 -1.51 -8.75
N LEU A 170 -6.00 -2.77 -9.17
CA LEU A 170 -5.25 -3.85 -8.53
C LEU A 170 -3.94 -4.13 -9.28
N ASN A 171 -2.93 -4.55 -8.54
CA ASN A 171 -1.66 -5.02 -9.08
C ASN A 171 -1.73 -6.54 -9.30
N TRP A 172 -2.28 -6.95 -10.41
CA TRP A 172 -2.57 -8.34 -10.69
C TRP A 172 -1.34 -9.25 -10.68
N GLU A 173 -0.13 -8.71 -10.97
CA GLU A 173 1.14 -9.44 -10.89
C GLU A 173 1.50 -9.90 -9.47
N LYS A 174 0.99 -9.18 -8.45
CA LYS A 174 1.17 -9.51 -7.04
C LYS A 174 -0.07 -10.19 -6.43
N CYS A 175 -1.13 -10.34 -7.21
CA CYS A 175 -2.31 -11.04 -6.75
C CYS A 175 -2.11 -12.55 -6.80
N HIS A 176 -2.65 -13.24 -5.82
CA HIS A 176 -2.66 -14.70 -5.76
C HIS A 176 -4.11 -15.17 -5.69
N PHE A 177 -4.49 -16.04 -6.62
CA PHE A 177 -5.86 -16.50 -6.77
C PHE A 177 -6.01 -17.95 -6.37
N MET A 178 -7.13 -18.29 -5.69
CA MET A 178 -7.52 -19.65 -5.32
C MET A 178 -6.43 -20.42 -4.57
N VAL A 179 -5.84 -19.77 -3.58
CA VAL A 179 -4.87 -20.39 -2.65
C VAL A 179 -5.66 -21.19 -1.61
N ILE A 180 -5.14 -22.38 -1.25
CA ILE A 180 -5.71 -23.30 -0.24
C ILE A 180 -4.83 -23.29 1.00
#